data_d175b6abe420d19274eb38ab898ce97f
#
_entry.id   d175b6abe420d19274eb38ab898ce97f
#
_cell.length_a   1.000
_cell.length_b   1.000
_cell.length_c   1.000
_cell.angle_alpha   90.00
_cell.angle_beta   90.00
_cell.angle_gamma   90.00
#
_symmetry.space_group_name_H-M   'P 1'
#
loop_
_entity.id
_entity.type
_entity.pdbx_description
1 polymer ?
#
loop_
_entity_poly.entity_id
_entity_poly.type
_entity_poly.pdbx_seq_one_letter_code
_entity_poly.pdbx_strand_id
1 'polypeptide(L)'
;DVLGSRGLGDVYKRQVIKKNKMLEVKEKFLHLKADLEKQVSQRNAKIQSVETKLKQRELTMNQRQEELQRRNNEVEAVKENLSSQLELVEKKKQDLDKLHQKEVEHLEAISGLSAEEAKERLIESLKDEAKTQAASYINEIVEEAKMTANKEAKKIVIQSIQRVATETAIENSITVFHIESDEIKGRIIGREGRNIRALEAATGIEIVVDDTPEAIVLSGFDPVRREIARLALHQLVQDGRIHPARIEEVVTKVKKQVEDEVVETGKRTVIDLGVHGLHPELIRMIGKMKYRSSYGQNLLQHARETANLCAVMASELGLNPKKAKRAGLLHDIGKVPDDEPELPHAILGMKLCEKYKEKPDICNAVGAHHDEVEMQTLLAPIVQVCDAISGARPGARREIVEAYIKRLNDLEQLALSYPGVVKTYAIQALSLIHI
;
A
#
# COMPACT_ATOMS: atom_id res chain seq x y z
N ASP A 1 -12.20 92.62 -33.78
CA ASP A 1 -12.61 91.86 -32.56
C ASP A 1 -13.00 90.37 -32.88
N VAL A 2 -12.30 89.69 -33.72
CA VAL A 2 -12.56 88.25 -34.03
C VAL A 2 -11.30 87.38 -33.84
N LEU A 3 -10.25 87.92 -33.29
CA LEU A 3 -9.00 87.13 -33.06
C LEU A 3 -8.72 86.71 -31.61
N GLY A 4 -9.63 87.07 -30.68
CA GLY A 4 -9.44 86.74 -29.24
C GLY A 4 -10.04 85.39 -28.75
N SER A 5 -10.99 84.79 -29.48
CA SER A 5 -11.75 83.63 -28.96
C SER A 5 -11.22 82.26 -29.36
N ARG A 6 -10.34 82.15 -30.34
CA ARG A 6 -9.77 80.87 -30.79
C ARG A 6 -8.58 80.39 -29.91
N GLY A 7 -7.86 81.32 -29.31
CA GLY A 7 -6.68 80.96 -28.46
C GLY A 7 -7.04 80.33 -27.10
N LEU A 8 -8.14 80.81 -26.47
CA LEU A 8 -8.61 80.31 -25.20
C LEU A 8 -9.16 78.88 -25.24
N GLY A 9 -9.86 78.52 -26.35
CA GLY A 9 -10.40 77.18 -26.53
C GLY A 9 -9.32 76.11 -26.71
N ASP A 10 -8.22 76.45 -27.36
CA ASP A 10 -7.11 75.49 -27.56
C ASP A 10 -6.26 75.32 -26.29
N VAL A 11 -6.10 76.36 -25.49
CA VAL A 11 -5.42 76.23 -24.19
C VAL A 11 -6.23 75.37 -23.24
N TYR A 12 -7.58 75.54 -23.20
CA TYR A 12 -8.44 74.71 -22.38
C TYR A 12 -8.46 73.25 -22.84
N LYS A 13 -8.53 72.97 -24.11
CA LYS A 13 -8.42 71.61 -24.65
C LYS A 13 -7.09 70.97 -24.29
N ARG A 14 -5.98 71.68 -24.40
CA ARG A 14 -4.66 71.19 -23.99
C ARG A 14 -4.58 70.89 -22.51
N GLN A 15 -5.17 71.71 -21.65
CA GLN A 15 -5.21 71.46 -20.20
C GLN A 15 -6.08 70.24 -19.88
N VAL A 16 -7.21 70.05 -20.54
CA VAL A 16 -8.08 68.88 -20.34
C VAL A 16 -7.37 67.60 -20.81
N ILE A 17 -6.71 67.63 -21.95
CA ILE A 17 -5.92 66.49 -22.45
C ILE A 17 -4.74 66.15 -21.50
N LYS A 18 -4.06 67.16 -20.97
CA LYS A 18 -2.97 66.98 -19.98
C LYS A 18 -3.51 66.40 -18.66
N LYS A 19 -4.67 66.82 -18.20
CA LYS A 19 -5.34 66.32 -16.99
C LYS A 19 -5.81 64.87 -17.16
N ASN A 20 -6.37 64.53 -18.32
CA ASN A 20 -6.80 63.17 -18.62
C ASN A 20 -5.59 62.23 -18.79
N LYS A 21 -4.52 62.62 -19.45
CA LYS A 21 -3.29 61.83 -19.51
C LYS A 21 -2.64 61.63 -18.14
N MET A 22 -2.73 62.63 -17.27
CA MET A 22 -2.20 62.53 -15.90
C MET A 22 -3.04 61.59 -15.02
N LEU A 23 -4.37 61.55 -15.22
CA LEU A 23 -5.26 60.58 -14.62
C LEU A 23 -4.99 59.15 -15.10
N GLU A 24 -4.85 58.96 -16.42
CA GLU A 24 -4.54 57.64 -17.02
C GLU A 24 -3.19 57.08 -16.51
N VAL A 25 -2.18 57.93 -16.37
CA VAL A 25 -0.88 57.54 -15.81
C VAL A 25 -1.03 57.17 -14.34
N LYS A 26 -1.88 57.91 -13.58
CA LYS A 26 -2.12 57.62 -12.16
C LYS A 26 -2.88 56.30 -11.96
N GLU A 27 -3.87 56.03 -12.83
CA GLU A 27 -4.57 54.74 -12.84
C GLU A 27 -3.63 53.57 -13.18
N LYS A 28 -2.81 53.71 -14.23
CA LYS A 28 -1.82 52.69 -14.56
C LYS A 28 -0.81 52.47 -13.44
N PHE A 29 -0.38 53.53 -12.76
CA PHE A 29 0.51 53.40 -11.62
C PHE A 29 -0.13 52.66 -10.44
N LEU A 30 -1.41 52.95 -10.15
CA LEU A 30 -2.13 52.25 -9.09
C LEU A 30 -2.37 50.79 -9.43
N HIS A 31 -2.64 50.47 -10.69
CA HIS A 31 -2.81 49.09 -11.13
C HIS A 31 -1.48 48.30 -11.05
N LEU A 32 -0.38 48.88 -11.52
CA LEU A 32 0.94 48.29 -11.41
C LEU A 32 1.38 48.08 -9.95
N LYS A 33 1.03 49.04 -9.08
CA LYS A 33 1.29 48.92 -7.63
C LYS A 33 0.51 47.78 -6.99
N ALA A 34 -0.76 47.66 -7.32
CA ALA A 34 -1.61 46.57 -6.83
C ALA A 34 -1.13 45.19 -7.32
N ASP A 35 -0.73 45.09 -8.59
CA ASP A 35 -0.19 43.85 -9.13
C ASP A 35 1.16 43.50 -8.47
N LEU A 36 2.02 44.45 -8.20
CA LEU A 36 3.27 44.23 -7.49
C LEU A 36 3.03 43.75 -6.05
N GLU A 37 2.10 44.39 -5.32
CA GLU A 37 1.73 44.00 -3.97
C GLU A 37 1.16 42.57 -3.93
N LYS A 38 0.33 42.20 -4.93
CA LYS A 38 -0.20 40.84 -5.10
C LYS A 38 0.93 39.82 -5.36
N GLN A 39 1.88 40.14 -6.24
CA GLN A 39 3.02 39.26 -6.51
C GLN A 39 3.93 39.10 -5.27
N VAL A 40 4.17 40.17 -4.54
CA VAL A 40 4.96 40.12 -3.30
C VAL A 40 4.24 39.25 -2.25
N SER A 41 2.95 39.44 -2.08
CA SER A 41 2.15 38.62 -1.15
C SER A 41 2.18 37.12 -1.53
N GLN A 42 2.03 36.80 -2.82
CA GLN A 42 2.12 35.41 -3.29
C GLN A 42 3.51 34.80 -3.10
N ARG A 43 4.58 35.60 -3.32
CA ARG A 43 5.94 35.15 -3.04
C ARG A 43 6.19 34.90 -1.55
N ASN A 44 5.73 35.78 -0.72
CA ASN A 44 5.89 35.64 0.74
C ASN A 44 5.14 34.41 1.26
N ALA A 45 3.92 34.14 0.77
CA ALA A 45 3.18 32.94 1.12
C ALA A 45 3.89 31.65 0.68
N LYS A 46 4.52 31.65 -0.52
CA LYS A 46 5.33 30.52 -0.96
C LYS A 46 6.58 30.32 -0.10
N ILE A 47 7.28 31.39 0.24
CA ILE A 47 8.47 31.35 1.12
C ILE A 47 8.07 30.76 2.47
N GLN A 48 7.01 31.25 3.08
CA GLN A 48 6.53 30.78 4.39
C GLN A 48 6.13 29.28 4.34
N SER A 49 5.53 28.83 3.25
CA SER A 49 5.23 27.41 3.04
C SER A 49 6.48 26.53 2.92
N VAL A 50 7.51 27.03 2.22
CA VAL A 50 8.79 26.31 2.09
C VAL A 50 9.55 26.27 3.41
N GLU A 51 9.57 27.37 4.17
CA GLU A 51 10.20 27.45 5.50
C GLU A 51 9.54 26.48 6.49
N THR A 52 8.21 26.39 6.46
CA THR A 52 7.48 25.44 7.31
C THR A 52 7.83 23.99 6.97
N LYS A 53 7.91 23.67 5.67
CA LYS A 53 8.32 22.34 5.20
C LYS A 53 9.78 22.02 5.55
N LEU A 54 10.66 22.99 5.47
CA LEU A 54 12.07 22.83 5.88
C LEU A 54 12.18 22.53 7.38
N LYS A 55 11.52 23.34 8.22
CA LYS A 55 11.49 23.09 9.67
C LYS A 55 10.96 21.69 10.03
N GLN A 56 9.93 21.24 9.31
CA GLN A 56 9.38 19.92 9.56
C GLN A 56 10.33 18.79 9.14
N ARG A 57 11.06 18.99 8.02
CA ARG A 57 12.14 18.07 7.62
C ARG A 57 13.30 18.02 8.59
N GLU A 58 13.74 19.17 9.11
CA GLU A 58 14.79 19.23 10.13
C GLU A 58 14.40 18.49 11.40
N LEU A 59 13.17 18.67 11.88
CA LEU A 59 12.63 17.94 13.01
C LEU A 59 12.66 16.42 12.79
N THR A 60 12.22 15.97 11.61
CA THR A 60 12.21 14.54 11.25
C THR A 60 13.65 13.98 11.13
N MET A 61 14.58 14.76 10.59
CA MET A 61 15.99 14.37 10.50
C MET A 61 16.63 14.24 11.89
N ASN A 62 16.38 15.19 12.78
CA ASN A 62 16.89 15.13 14.15
C ASN A 62 16.34 13.91 14.91
N GLN A 63 15.06 13.64 14.78
CA GLN A 63 14.46 12.44 15.38
C GLN A 63 15.08 11.13 14.84
N ARG A 64 15.36 11.05 13.54
CA ARG A 64 16.05 9.91 12.95
C ARG A 64 17.49 9.77 13.43
N GLN A 65 18.17 10.89 13.61
CA GLN A 65 19.54 10.89 14.10
C GLN A 65 19.61 10.42 15.56
N GLU A 66 18.69 10.85 16.41
CA GLU A 66 18.57 10.36 17.79
C GLU A 66 18.25 8.87 17.85
N GLU A 67 17.35 8.39 16.98
CA GLU A 67 17.01 6.96 16.90
C GLU A 67 18.22 6.12 16.45
N LEU A 68 18.97 6.57 15.45
CA LEU A 68 20.19 5.91 15.01
C LEU A 68 21.27 5.88 16.10
N GLN A 69 21.42 6.98 16.83
CA GLN A 69 22.38 7.04 17.94
C GLN A 69 21.99 6.05 19.05
N ARG A 70 20.70 5.97 19.37
CA ARG A 70 20.19 5.03 20.36
C ARG A 70 20.42 3.57 19.93
N ARG A 71 20.15 3.23 18.66
CA ARG A 71 20.41 1.89 18.12
C ARG A 71 21.89 1.54 18.12
N ASN A 72 22.75 2.48 17.80
CA ASN A 72 24.20 2.25 17.89
C ASN A 72 24.63 1.95 19.32
N ASN A 73 24.11 2.67 20.29
CA ASN A 73 24.41 2.42 21.70
C ASN A 73 23.90 1.05 22.17
N GLU A 74 22.69 0.65 21.70
CA GLU A 74 22.13 -0.69 21.98
C GLU A 74 23.01 -1.80 21.35
N VAL A 75 23.46 -1.62 20.13
CA VAL A 75 24.36 -2.57 19.46
C VAL A 75 25.71 -2.68 20.16
N GLU A 76 26.28 -1.58 20.59
CA GLU A 76 27.55 -1.63 21.37
C GLU A 76 27.36 -2.31 22.73
N ALA A 77 26.25 -2.07 23.42
CA ALA A 77 25.94 -2.75 24.67
C ALA A 77 25.75 -4.27 24.48
N VAL A 78 25.14 -4.68 23.39
CA VAL A 78 24.99 -6.10 23.03
C VAL A 78 26.34 -6.72 22.70
N LYS A 79 27.21 -6.00 21.98
CA LYS A 79 28.58 -6.48 21.68
C LYS A 79 29.41 -6.65 22.96
N GLU A 80 29.38 -5.70 23.88
CA GLU A 80 30.07 -5.82 25.16
C GLU A 80 29.57 -7.02 25.97
N ASN A 81 28.24 -7.20 26.02
CA ASN A 81 27.65 -8.34 26.73
C ASN A 81 28.08 -9.68 26.08
N LEU A 82 28.05 -9.76 24.74
CA LEU A 82 28.49 -10.93 24.01
C LEU A 82 29.98 -11.23 24.23
N SER A 83 30.82 -10.20 24.25
CA SER A 83 32.25 -10.32 24.54
C SER A 83 32.48 -10.88 25.96
N SER A 84 31.76 -10.36 26.96
CA SER A 84 31.84 -10.82 28.34
C SER A 84 31.35 -12.26 28.49
N GLN A 85 30.32 -12.66 27.74
CA GLN A 85 29.84 -14.05 27.72
C GLN A 85 30.84 -14.99 27.06
N LEU A 86 31.52 -14.58 26.00
CA LEU A 86 32.60 -15.34 25.36
C LEU A 86 33.80 -15.54 26.30
N GLU A 87 34.20 -14.52 27.08
CA GLU A 87 35.26 -14.68 28.08
C GLU A 87 34.85 -15.63 29.20
N LEU A 88 33.55 -15.57 29.64
CA LEU A 88 33.04 -16.49 30.65
C LEU A 88 33.02 -17.94 30.16
N VAL A 89 32.62 -18.15 28.89
CA VAL A 89 32.64 -19.48 28.26
C VAL A 89 34.08 -20.04 28.15
N GLU A 90 35.03 -19.19 27.74
CA GLU A 90 36.45 -19.60 27.64
C GLU A 90 37.03 -19.92 29.01
N LYS A 91 36.68 -19.15 30.05
CA LYS A 91 37.09 -19.44 31.43
C LYS A 91 36.48 -20.74 31.95
N LYS A 92 35.19 -21.00 31.70
CA LYS A 92 34.57 -22.28 32.06
C LYS A 92 35.18 -23.46 31.34
N LYS A 93 35.59 -23.29 30.08
CA LYS A 93 36.29 -24.33 29.30
C LYS A 93 37.62 -24.68 29.94
N GLN A 94 38.42 -23.66 30.34
CA GLN A 94 39.70 -23.89 31.03
C GLN A 94 39.54 -24.55 32.40
N ASP A 95 38.51 -24.23 33.16
CA ASP A 95 38.22 -24.86 34.44
C ASP A 95 37.75 -26.31 34.26
N LEU A 96 37.06 -26.63 33.18
CA LEU A 96 36.63 -27.97 32.80
C LEU A 96 37.85 -28.84 32.44
N ASP A 97 38.81 -28.30 31.68
CA ASP A 97 40.04 -28.97 31.32
C ASP A 97 40.89 -29.33 32.56
N LYS A 98 40.94 -28.41 33.55
CA LYS A 98 41.61 -28.68 34.84
C LYS A 98 40.91 -29.73 35.69
N LEU A 99 39.61 -29.76 35.71
CA LEU A 99 38.80 -30.78 36.39
C LEU A 99 39.03 -32.14 35.72
N HIS A 100 39.08 -32.17 34.41
CA HIS A 100 39.35 -33.35 33.61
C HIS A 100 40.72 -33.97 33.95
N GLN A 101 41.79 -33.15 34.03
CA GLN A 101 43.11 -33.64 34.42
C GLN A 101 43.10 -34.22 35.85
N LYS A 102 42.45 -33.59 36.81
CA LYS A 102 42.34 -34.10 38.19
C LYS A 102 41.52 -35.38 38.26
N GLU A 103 40.48 -35.54 37.47
CA GLU A 103 39.66 -36.77 37.42
C GLU A 103 40.42 -37.94 36.80
N VAL A 104 41.24 -37.69 35.75
CA VAL A 104 42.14 -38.68 35.17
C VAL A 104 43.17 -39.19 36.19
N GLU A 105 43.83 -38.29 36.94
CA GLU A 105 44.76 -38.64 37.99
C GLU A 105 44.09 -39.46 39.11
N HIS A 106 42.83 -39.16 39.43
CA HIS A 106 42.05 -39.87 40.46
C HIS A 106 41.55 -41.23 39.99
N LEU A 107 41.17 -41.35 38.69
CA LEU A 107 40.76 -42.62 38.09
C LEU A 107 41.93 -43.56 37.89
N GLU A 108 43.12 -43.09 37.52
CA GLU A 108 44.34 -43.89 37.49
C GLU A 108 44.68 -44.47 38.86
N ALA A 109 44.45 -43.71 39.94
CA ALA A 109 44.71 -44.16 41.32
C ALA A 109 43.68 -45.15 41.85
N ILE A 110 42.44 -45.16 41.40
CA ILE A 110 41.32 -45.96 41.93
C ILE A 110 40.96 -47.16 41.06
N SER A 111 41.10 -47.09 39.74
CA SER A 111 40.39 -48.03 38.86
C SER A 111 41.22 -49.26 38.44
N GLY A 112 42.51 -49.23 38.57
CA GLY A 112 43.41 -50.34 38.01
C GLY A 112 43.18 -50.60 36.52
N LEU A 113 42.45 -49.68 35.82
CA LEU A 113 42.27 -49.71 34.36
C LEU A 113 43.48 -49.12 33.66
N SER A 114 43.77 -49.56 32.48
CA SER A 114 44.80 -48.90 31.67
C SER A 114 44.44 -47.44 31.46
N ALA A 115 45.39 -46.52 31.58
CA ALA A 115 45.19 -45.08 31.43
C ALA A 115 44.41 -44.71 30.14
N GLU A 116 44.58 -45.52 29.08
CA GLU A 116 43.88 -45.33 27.80
C GLU A 116 42.39 -45.63 27.85
N GLU A 117 41.98 -46.75 28.49
CA GLU A 117 40.52 -47.08 28.62
C GLU A 117 39.76 -46.16 29.59
N ALA A 118 40.44 -45.77 30.69
CA ALA A 118 39.86 -44.78 31.61
C ALA A 118 39.71 -43.41 30.95
N LYS A 119 40.68 -43.02 30.13
CA LYS A 119 40.66 -41.76 29.34
C LYS A 119 39.57 -41.78 28.29
N GLU A 120 39.37 -42.86 27.54
CA GLU A 120 38.28 -42.96 26.55
C GLU A 120 36.90 -42.86 27.19
N ARG A 121 36.65 -43.59 28.30
CA ARG A 121 35.36 -43.50 29.04
C ARG A 121 35.09 -42.12 29.61
N LEU A 122 36.14 -41.50 30.19
CA LEU A 122 36.01 -40.16 30.74
C LEU A 122 35.75 -39.11 29.66
N ILE A 123 36.44 -39.21 28.51
CA ILE A 123 36.25 -38.37 27.35
C ILE A 123 34.81 -38.49 26.81
N GLU A 124 34.27 -39.71 26.77
CA GLU A 124 32.90 -39.94 26.26
C GLU A 124 31.86 -39.38 27.22
N SER A 125 32.00 -39.56 28.54
CA SER A 125 31.12 -39.00 29.56
C SER A 125 31.14 -37.47 29.57
N LEU A 126 32.32 -36.85 29.50
CA LEU A 126 32.49 -35.39 29.47
C LEU A 126 32.01 -34.78 28.15
N LYS A 127 32.17 -35.47 27.02
CA LYS A 127 31.61 -35.04 25.73
C LYS A 127 30.09 -35.02 25.75
N ASP A 128 29.44 -36.00 26.36
CA ASP A 128 27.99 -36.08 26.42
C ASP A 128 27.41 -35.03 27.42
N GLU A 129 28.11 -34.80 28.53
CA GLU A 129 27.74 -33.73 29.49
C GLU A 129 27.92 -32.33 28.85
N ALA A 130 29.05 -32.09 28.17
CA ALA A 130 29.33 -30.85 27.48
C ALA A 130 28.34 -30.59 26.30
N LYS A 131 27.97 -31.64 25.55
CA LYS A 131 26.95 -31.57 24.51
C LYS A 131 25.58 -31.23 25.07
N THR A 132 25.20 -31.83 26.20
CA THR A 132 23.91 -31.59 26.85
C THR A 132 23.84 -30.15 27.38
N GLN A 133 24.92 -29.68 28.03
CA GLN A 133 24.99 -28.30 28.54
C GLN A 133 25.05 -27.28 27.37
N ALA A 134 25.82 -27.54 26.33
CA ALA A 134 25.87 -26.70 25.15
C ALA A 134 24.52 -26.67 24.41
N ALA A 135 23.84 -27.80 24.28
CA ALA A 135 22.50 -27.85 23.66
C ALA A 135 21.47 -27.08 24.47
N SER A 136 21.48 -27.15 25.80
CA SER A 136 20.63 -26.36 26.67
C SER A 136 20.87 -24.86 26.51
N TYR A 137 22.13 -24.45 26.49
CA TYR A 137 22.52 -23.06 26.36
C TYR A 137 22.21 -22.50 24.97
N ILE A 138 22.42 -23.27 23.92
CA ILE A 138 22.04 -22.92 22.54
C ILE A 138 20.51 -22.75 22.44
N ASN A 139 19.75 -23.66 23.05
CA ASN A 139 18.29 -23.54 23.06
C ASN A 139 17.81 -22.30 23.80
N GLU A 140 18.41 -21.95 24.91
CA GLU A 140 18.10 -20.71 25.65
C GLU A 140 18.34 -19.46 24.79
N ILE A 141 19.52 -19.37 24.15
CA ILE A 141 19.87 -18.27 23.25
C ILE A 141 18.92 -18.22 22.03
N VAL A 142 18.58 -19.34 21.45
CA VAL A 142 17.68 -19.42 20.30
C VAL A 142 16.26 -18.98 20.69
N GLU A 143 15.77 -19.38 21.84
CA GLU A 143 14.45 -18.96 22.31
C GLU A 143 14.42 -17.46 22.68
N GLU A 144 15.47 -16.93 23.31
CA GLU A 144 15.62 -15.50 23.60
C GLU A 144 15.71 -14.68 22.31
N ALA A 145 16.50 -15.17 21.34
CA ALA A 145 16.60 -14.55 20.02
C ALA A 145 15.28 -14.55 19.25
N LYS A 146 14.52 -15.66 19.28
CA LYS A 146 13.19 -15.74 18.66
C LYS A 146 12.20 -14.80 19.32
N MET A 147 12.18 -14.72 20.65
CA MET A 147 11.31 -13.79 21.37
C MET A 147 11.65 -12.34 21.07
N THR A 148 12.93 -12.01 21.03
CA THR A 148 13.41 -10.66 20.70
C THR A 148 13.11 -10.30 19.26
N ALA A 149 13.39 -11.21 18.32
CA ALA A 149 13.09 -11.02 16.90
C ALA A 149 11.59 -10.81 16.64
N ASN A 150 10.72 -11.60 17.27
CA ASN A 150 9.28 -11.42 17.14
C ASN A 150 8.79 -10.09 17.69
N LYS A 151 9.35 -9.65 18.83
CA LYS A 151 9.00 -8.36 19.45
C LYS A 151 9.46 -7.18 18.57
N GLU A 152 10.68 -7.25 18.05
CA GLU A 152 11.23 -6.23 17.15
C GLU A 152 10.48 -6.21 15.81
N ALA A 153 10.22 -7.38 15.21
CA ALA A 153 9.42 -7.50 13.99
C ALA A 153 8.03 -6.91 14.16
N LYS A 154 7.34 -7.23 15.27
CA LYS A 154 6.03 -6.67 15.59
C LYS A 154 6.09 -5.14 15.72
N LYS A 155 7.13 -4.61 16.35
CA LYS A 155 7.35 -3.17 16.50
C LYS A 155 7.57 -2.49 15.14
N ILE A 156 8.42 -3.06 14.30
CA ILE A 156 8.68 -2.56 12.93
C ILE A 156 7.40 -2.57 12.09
N VAL A 157 6.64 -3.67 12.15
CA VAL A 157 5.36 -3.79 11.43
C VAL A 157 4.37 -2.72 11.90
N ILE A 158 4.20 -2.53 13.22
CA ILE A 158 3.31 -1.51 13.77
C ILE A 158 3.76 -0.10 13.33
N GLN A 159 5.05 0.20 13.40
CA GLN A 159 5.58 1.48 12.95
C GLN A 159 5.40 1.70 11.45
N SER A 160 5.57 0.67 10.64
CA SER A 160 5.33 0.72 9.20
C SER A 160 3.85 0.94 8.89
N ILE A 161 2.96 0.24 9.59
CA ILE A 161 1.50 0.44 9.46
C ILE A 161 1.13 1.88 9.84
N GLN A 162 1.60 2.39 10.98
CA GLN A 162 1.30 3.76 11.41
C GLN A 162 1.75 4.83 10.41
N ARG A 163 2.86 4.59 9.71
CA ARG A 163 3.41 5.54 8.74
C ARG A 163 2.72 5.47 7.38
N VAL A 164 2.36 4.27 6.91
CA VAL A 164 1.82 4.02 5.56
C VAL A 164 0.29 3.99 5.57
N ALA A 165 -0.33 3.61 6.71
CA ALA A 165 -1.78 3.43 6.79
C ALA A 165 -2.56 4.71 6.46
N THR A 166 -2.07 5.89 6.87
CA THR A 166 -2.75 7.16 6.61
C THR A 166 -2.80 7.47 5.12
N GLU A 167 -1.69 7.33 4.39
CA GLU A 167 -1.64 7.56 2.95
C GLU A 167 -2.49 6.53 2.20
N THR A 168 -2.36 5.26 2.57
CA THR A 168 -3.15 4.17 1.96
C THR A 168 -4.65 4.31 2.26
N ALA A 169 -5.01 4.73 3.47
CA ALA A 169 -6.40 4.99 3.85
C ALA A 169 -6.97 6.15 3.03
N ILE A 170 -6.24 7.25 2.90
CA ILE A 170 -6.67 8.40 2.10
C ILE A 170 -6.87 7.99 0.64
N GLU A 171 -5.91 7.31 0.03
CA GLU A 171 -6.03 6.86 -1.37
C GLU A 171 -7.24 5.94 -1.62
N ASN A 172 -7.57 5.09 -0.65
CA ASN A 172 -8.66 4.13 -0.77
C ASN A 172 -10.01 4.65 -0.27
N SER A 173 -10.04 5.73 0.52
CA SER A 173 -11.27 6.24 1.15
C SER A 173 -11.83 7.50 0.51
N ILE A 174 -11.11 8.18 -0.37
CA ILE A 174 -11.56 9.43 -0.98
C ILE A 174 -11.72 9.34 -2.50
N THR A 175 -12.64 10.13 -3.02
CA THR A 175 -12.82 10.39 -4.46
C THR A 175 -13.02 11.89 -4.66
N VAL A 176 -12.21 12.51 -5.51
CA VAL A 176 -12.36 13.93 -5.85
C VAL A 176 -13.39 14.06 -6.97
N PHE A 177 -14.40 14.88 -6.72
CA PHE A 177 -15.42 15.26 -7.70
C PHE A 177 -15.15 16.68 -8.18
N HIS A 178 -14.84 16.83 -9.48
CA HIS A 178 -14.59 18.13 -10.09
C HIS A 178 -15.89 18.80 -10.51
N ILE A 179 -16.00 20.09 -10.25
CA ILE A 179 -17.12 20.96 -10.62
C ILE A 179 -16.64 22.11 -11.49
N GLU A 180 -17.51 22.62 -12.35
CA GLU A 180 -17.17 23.68 -13.32
C GLU A 180 -16.99 25.06 -12.68
N SER A 181 -17.58 25.31 -11.54
CA SER A 181 -17.47 26.58 -10.80
C SER A 181 -17.77 26.41 -9.31
N ASP A 182 -17.19 27.29 -8.49
CA ASP A 182 -17.42 27.30 -7.04
C ASP A 182 -18.85 27.71 -6.65
N GLU A 183 -19.63 28.34 -7.54
CA GLU A 183 -21.06 28.63 -7.31
C GLU A 183 -21.88 27.34 -7.09
N ILE A 184 -21.46 26.25 -7.73
CA ILE A 184 -22.10 24.95 -7.59
C ILE A 184 -21.93 24.40 -6.17
N LYS A 185 -20.81 24.70 -5.47
CA LYS A 185 -20.58 24.31 -4.07
C LYS A 185 -21.71 24.82 -3.18
N GLY A 186 -22.03 26.11 -3.28
CA GLY A 186 -23.10 26.71 -2.49
C GLY A 186 -24.47 26.04 -2.72
N ARG A 187 -24.74 25.60 -3.94
CA ARG A 187 -25.99 24.87 -4.28
C ARG A 187 -25.98 23.44 -3.74
N ILE A 188 -24.84 22.78 -3.75
CA ILE A 188 -24.69 21.43 -3.19
C ILE A 188 -24.83 21.47 -1.67
N ILE A 189 -24.24 22.46 -0.99
CA ILE A 189 -24.38 22.67 0.45
C ILE A 189 -25.85 22.97 0.79
N GLY A 190 -26.46 23.92 0.06
CA GLY A 190 -27.80 24.40 0.31
C GLY A 190 -27.92 25.26 1.57
N ARG A 191 -29.09 25.87 1.80
CA ARG A 191 -29.31 26.67 3.01
C ARG A 191 -29.09 25.83 4.26
N GLU A 192 -28.27 26.33 5.17
CA GLU A 192 -27.92 25.64 6.44
C GLU A 192 -27.39 24.20 6.27
N GLY A 193 -26.82 23.86 5.10
CA GLY A 193 -26.31 22.55 4.82
C GLY A 193 -27.35 21.46 4.57
N ARG A 194 -28.62 21.82 4.30
CA ARG A 194 -29.69 20.82 4.15
C ARG A 194 -29.51 19.85 2.99
N ASN A 195 -28.92 20.29 1.87
CA ASN A 195 -28.74 19.46 0.70
C ASN A 195 -27.57 18.48 0.90
N ILE A 196 -26.46 18.96 1.45
CA ILE A 196 -25.29 18.11 1.75
C ILE A 196 -25.69 17.02 2.77
N ARG A 197 -26.40 17.38 3.86
CA ARG A 197 -26.88 16.38 4.83
C ARG A 197 -27.83 15.35 4.23
N ALA A 198 -28.72 15.78 3.31
CA ALA A 198 -29.61 14.85 2.61
C ALA A 198 -28.82 13.89 1.71
N LEU A 199 -27.78 14.37 1.03
CA LEU A 199 -26.95 13.55 0.17
C LEU A 199 -26.09 12.56 0.98
N GLU A 200 -25.49 13.01 2.09
CA GLU A 200 -24.75 12.16 3.04
C GLU A 200 -25.65 11.06 3.64
N ALA A 201 -26.83 11.45 4.11
CA ALA A 201 -27.80 10.48 4.65
C ALA A 201 -28.26 9.46 3.62
N ALA A 202 -28.49 9.87 2.36
CA ALA A 202 -28.96 9.00 1.29
C ALA A 202 -27.87 8.06 0.77
N THR A 203 -26.60 8.50 0.73
CA THR A 203 -25.48 7.73 0.18
C THR A 203 -24.66 7.00 1.26
N GLY A 204 -24.62 7.52 2.49
CA GLY A 204 -23.74 7.08 3.57
C GLY A 204 -22.28 7.45 3.33
N ILE A 205 -22.01 8.51 2.54
CA ILE A 205 -20.67 9.01 2.22
C ILE A 205 -20.57 10.43 2.75
N GLU A 206 -19.49 10.77 3.43
CA GLU A 206 -19.20 12.14 3.87
C GLU A 206 -18.77 13.00 2.68
N ILE A 207 -19.26 14.24 2.64
CA ILE A 207 -19.00 15.16 1.56
C ILE A 207 -18.25 16.36 2.12
N VAL A 208 -16.95 16.38 1.87
CA VAL A 208 -16.08 17.44 2.36
C VAL A 208 -15.99 18.56 1.31
N VAL A 209 -16.48 19.73 1.68
CA VAL A 209 -16.38 20.94 0.86
C VAL A 209 -15.43 21.90 1.56
N ASP A 210 -14.24 22.02 1.01
CA ASP A 210 -13.17 22.89 1.50
C ASP A 210 -12.87 24.03 0.52
N ASP A 211 -11.80 24.79 0.78
CA ASP A 211 -11.38 25.92 -0.04
C ASP A 211 -10.66 25.47 -1.35
N THR A 212 -10.57 24.17 -1.63
CA THR A 212 -9.97 23.67 -2.88
C THR A 212 -10.81 24.14 -4.07
N PRO A 213 -10.27 24.93 -5.02
CA PRO A 213 -11.06 25.44 -6.14
C PRO A 213 -11.65 24.30 -6.97
N GLU A 214 -12.91 24.44 -7.39
CA GLU A 214 -13.59 23.57 -8.36
C GLU A 214 -13.57 22.07 -8.00
N ALA A 215 -13.48 21.73 -6.72
CA ALA A 215 -13.45 20.35 -6.26
C ALA A 215 -14.27 20.14 -4.98
N ILE A 216 -14.81 18.94 -4.86
CA ILE A 216 -15.48 18.40 -3.67
C ILE A 216 -14.90 17.01 -3.41
N VAL A 217 -14.62 16.70 -2.15
CA VAL A 217 -14.08 15.40 -1.75
C VAL A 217 -15.20 14.52 -1.21
N LEU A 218 -15.36 13.35 -1.78
CA LEU A 218 -16.26 12.29 -1.32
C LEU A 218 -15.44 11.31 -0.47
N SER A 219 -15.76 11.20 0.81
CA SER A 219 -15.03 10.40 1.79
C SER A 219 -15.87 9.24 2.30
N GLY A 220 -15.33 8.04 2.22
CA GLY A 220 -15.94 6.82 2.73
C GLY A 220 -15.18 5.59 2.28
N PHE A 221 -15.17 4.54 3.09
CA PHE A 221 -14.40 3.31 2.78
C PHE A 221 -15.04 2.45 1.69
N ASP A 222 -16.36 2.51 1.52
CA ASP A 222 -17.06 1.71 0.51
C ASP A 222 -16.95 2.37 -0.89
N PRO A 223 -16.20 1.77 -1.82
CA PRO A 223 -16.00 2.34 -3.14
C PRO A 223 -17.27 2.36 -4.01
N VAL A 224 -18.21 1.43 -3.77
CA VAL A 224 -19.48 1.40 -4.52
C VAL A 224 -20.37 2.57 -4.08
N ARG A 225 -20.42 2.85 -2.77
CA ARG A 225 -21.16 4.01 -2.25
C ARG A 225 -20.55 5.33 -2.72
N ARG A 226 -19.19 5.41 -2.77
CA ARG A 226 -18.53 6.62 -3.32
C ARG A 226 -18.87 6.83 -4.80
N GLU A 227 -18.92 5.77 -5.59
CA GLU A 227 -19.31 5.85 -6.99
C GLU A 227 -20.80 6.27 -7.15
N ILE A 228 -21.68 5.74 -6.31
CA ILE A 228 -23.07 6.17 -6.26
C ILE A 228 -23.17 7.67 -5.92
N ALA A 229 -22.44 8.15 -4.92
CA ALA A 229 -22.40 9.56 -4.56
C ALA A 229 -21.88 10.43 -5.70
N ARG A 230 -20.79 10.00 -6.36
CA ARG A 230 -20.21 10.69 -7.51
C ARG A 230 -21.18 10.81 -8.68
N LEU A 231 -21.82 9.72 -9.06
CA LEU A 231 -22.80 9.71 -10.16
C LEU A 231 -24.06 10.50 -9.81
N ALA A 232 -24.51 10.43 -8.56
CA ALA A 232 -25.67 11.21 -8.10
C ALA A 232 -25.36 12.71 -8.13
N LEU A 233 -24.19 13.13 -7.64
CA LEU A 233 -23.73 14.51 -7.75
C LEU A 233 -23.67 14.98 -9.19
N HIS A 234 -23.08 14.17 -10.07
CA HIS A 234 -22.98 14.49 -11.49
C HIS A 234 -24.36 14.75 -12.11
N GLN A 235 -25.33 13.86 -11.85
CA GLN A 235 -26.70 14.02 -12.35
C GLN A 235 -27.40 15.26 -11.75
N LEU A 236 -27.20 15.51 -10.46
CA LEU A 236 -27.79 16.68 -9.77
C LEU A 236 -27.22 18.00 -10.28
N VAL A 237 -25.92 18.05 -10.55
CA VAL A 237 -25.25 19.23 -11.11
C VAL A 237 -25.73 19.49 -12.54
N GLN A 238 -25.81 18.45 -13.38
CA GLN A 238 -26.31 18.58 -14.75
C GLN A 238 -27.78 18.98 -14.82
N ASP A 239 -28.65 18.41 -13.95
CA ASP A 239 -30.06 18.73 -13.88
C ASP A 239 -30.30 20.13 -13.30
N GLY A 240 -29.38 20.65 -12.53
CA GLY A 240 -29.45 21.96 -11.90
C GLY A 240 -30.44 22.05 -10.73
N ARG A 241 -31.20 21.02 -10.40
CA ARG A 241 -32.20 20.96 -9.33
C ARG A 241 -31.64 20.21 -8.13
N ILE A 242 -31.04 20.94 -7.19
CA ILE A 242 -30.43 20.39 -5.99
C ILE A 242 -31.28 20.73 -4.77
N HIS A 243 -32.14 19.80 -4.34
CA HIS A 243 -32.94 19.89 -3.12
C HIS A 243 -33.19 18.50 -2.54
N PRO A 244 -33.50 18.34 -1.25
CA PRO A 244 -33.52 17.04 -0.57
C PRO A 244 -34.36 15.97 -1.27
N ALA A 245 -35.60 16.26 -1.64
CA ALA A 245 -36.46 15.29 -2.32
C ALA A 245 -35.89 14.83 -3.68
N ARG A 246 -35.25 15.72 -4.44
CA ARG A 246 -34.58 15.36 -5.71
C ARG A 246 -33.31 14.56 -5.48
N ILE A 247 -32.60 14.85 -4.42
CA ILE A 247 -31.40 14.10 -4.01
C ILE A 247 -31.78 12.63 -3.73
N GLU A 248 -32.79 12.40 -2.91
CA GLU A 248 -33.27 11.04 -2.59
C GLU A 248 -33.72 10.27 -3.84
N GLU A 249 -34.47 10.93 -4.73
CA GLU A 249 -34.91 10.36 -6.00
C GLU A 249 -33.73 9.94 -6.88
N VAL A 250 -32.77 10.87 -7.09
CA VAL A 250 -31.58 10.64 -7.92
C VAL A 250 -30.70 9.56 -7.33
N VAL A 251 -30.44 9.60 -6.02
CA VAL A 251 -29.63 8.57 -5.34
C VAL A 251 -30.26 7.19 -5.46
N THR A 252 -31.59 7.09 -5.30
CA THR A 252 -32.31 5.81 -5.45
C THR A 252 -32.18 5.27 -6.88
N LYS A 253 -32.34 6.14 -7.88
CA LYS A 253 -32.16 5.78 -9.28
C LYS A 253 -30.73 5.34 -9.59
N VAL A 254 -29.74 6.06 -9.11
CA VAL A 254 -28.31 5.76 -9.32
C VAL A 254 -27.92 4.48 -8.60
N LYS A 255 -28.41 4.21 -7.38
CA LYS A 255 -28.20 2.94 -6.69
C LYS A 255 -28.63 1.75 -7.54
N LYS A 256 -29.83 1.84 -8.13
CA LYS A 256 -30.31 0.77 -9.03
C LYS A 256 -29.44 0.65 -10.29
N GLN A 257 -29.08 1.77 -10.90
CA GLN A 257 -28.21 1.79 -12.08
C GLN A 257 -26.85 1.16 -11.81
N VAL A 258 -26.22 1.48 -10.69
CA VAL A 258 -24.91 0.89 -10.31
C VAL A 258 -25.05 -0.60 -10.00
N GLU A 259 -26.14 -1.02 -9.35
CA GLU A 259 -26.38 -2.45 -9.10
C GLU A 259 -26.58 -3.22 -10.40
N ASP A 260 -27.36 -2.67 -11.34
CA ASP A 260 -27.54 -3.26 -12.67
C ASP A 260 -26.19 -3.34 -13.42
N GLU A 261 -25.36 -2.31 -13.34
CA GLU A 261 -24.03 -2.28 -13.93
C GLU A 261 -23.08 -3.31 -13.31
N VAL A 262 -23.12 -3.47 -11.98
CA VAL A 262 -22.36 -4.51 -11.25
C VAL A 262 -22.70 -5.90 -11.80
N VAL A 263 -23.99 -6.21 -11.90
CA VAL A 263 -24.44 -7.51 -12.40
C VAL A 263 -24.03 -7.71 -13.86
N GLU A 264 -24.20 -6.70 -14.70
CA GLU A 264 -23.84 -6.75 -16.12
C GLU A 264 -22.32 -6.92 -16.30
N THR A 265 -21.50 -6.16 -15.55
CA THR A 265 -20.05 -6.29 -15.57
C THR A 265 -19.59 -7.68 -15.16
N GLY A 266 -20.19 -8.24 -14.10
CA GLY A 266 -19.89 -9.59 -13.67
C GLY A 266 -20.24 -10.63 -14.74
N LYS A 267 -21.44 -10.57 -15.32
CA LYS A 267 -21.87 -11.45 -16.41
C LYS A 267 -20.94 -11.34 -17.62
N ARG A 268 -20.64 -10.13 -18.06
CA ARG A 268 -19.74 -9.90 -19.19
C ARG A 268 -18.36 -10.48 -18.93
N THR A 269 -17.79 -10.27 -17.75
CA THR A 269 -16.48 -10.81 -17.38
C THR A 269 -16.46 -12.34 -17.44
N VAL A 270 -17.49 -13.00 -16.94
CA VAL A 270 -17.62 -14.46 -16.94
C VAL A 270 -17.72 -15.00 -18.36
N ILE A 271 -18.49 -14.32 -19.23
CA ILE A 271 -18.62 -14.67 -20.64
C ILE A 271 -17.30 -14.49 -21.38
N ASP A 272 -16.65 -13.34 -21.24
CA ASP A 272 -15.37 -13.01 -21.90
C ASP A 272 -14.27 -14.04 -21.53
N LEU A 273 -14.26 -14.50 -20.30
CA LEU A 273 -13.29 -15.49 -19.82
C LEU A 273 -13.71 -16.95 -20.14
N GLY A 274 -14.92 -17.18 -20.58
CA GLY A 274 -15.45 -18.53 -20.83
C GLY A 274 -15.61 -19.36 -19.55
N VAL A 275 -15.86 -18.72 -18.41
CA VAL A 275 -16.11 -19.38 -17.13
C VAL A 275 -17.61 -19.53 -16.93
N HIS A 276 -18.13 -20.75 -17.01
CA HIS A 276 -19.58 -20.98 -16.96
C HIS A 276 -20.04 -21.62 -15.65
N GLY A 277 -21.32 -21.39 -15.29
CA GLY A 277 -21.94 -22.04 -14.13
C GLY A 277 -21.50 -21.53 -12.79
N LEU A 278 -21.11 -20.24 -12.69
CA LEU A 278 -20.91 -19.55 -11.41
C LEU A 278 -22.26 -19.20 -10.77
N HIS A 279 -22.31 -19.26 -9.45
CA HIS A 279 -23.48 -18.79 -8.71
C HIS A 279 -23.72 -17.28 -8.95
N PRO A 280 -25.00 -16.82 -9.08
CA PRO A 280 -25.30 -15.40 -9.34
C PRO A 280 -24.63 -14.42 -8.37
N GLU A 281 -24.53 -14.76 -7.08
CA GLU A 281 -23.86 -13.92 -6.09
C GLU A 281 -22.34 -13.81 -6.33
N LEU A 282 -21.68 -14.87 -6.78
CA LEU A 282 -20.25 -14.79 -7.15
C LEU A 282 -20.08 -13.91 -8.39
N ILE A 283 -21.00 -13.98 -9.37
CA ILE A 283 -21.01 -13.10 -10.55
C ILE A 283 -21.18 -11.65 -10.12
N ARG A 284 -22.09 -11.37 -9.18
CA ARG A 284 -22.30 -10.04 -8.61
C ARG A 284 -21.05 -9.53 -7.90
N MET A 285 -20.41 -10.37 -7.09
CA MET A 285 -19.15 -10.02 -6.41
C MET A 285 -18.03 -9.73 -7.43
N ILE A 286 -17.89 -10.50 -8.50
CA ILE A 286 -16.95 -10.23 -9.59
C ILE A 286 -17.23 -8.84 -10.20
N GLY A 287 -18.48 -8.47 -10.40
CA GLY A 287 -18.85 -7.14 -10.88
C GLY A 287 -18.44 -6.02 -9.94
N LYS A 288 -18.58 -6.22 -8.61
CA LYS A 288 -18.14 -5.26 -7.58
C LYS A 288 -16.62 -5.03 -7.58
N MET A 289 -15.82 -6.01 -8.03
CA MET A 289 -14.36 -5.85 -8.17
C MET A 289 -13.96 -4.69 -9.07
N LYS A 290 -14.84 -4.26 -10.00
CA LYS A 290 -14.62 -3.08 -10.87
C LYS A 290 -14.34 -1.81 -10.09
N TYR A 291 -14.98 -1.66 -8.95
CA TYR A 291 -14.90 -0.45 -8.12
C TYR A 291 -13.83 -0.52 -7.04
N ARG A 292 -13.18 -1.68 -6.86
CA ARG A 292 -12.15 -1.90 -5.84
C ARG A 292 -10.76 -1.86 -6.45
N SER A 293 -9.82 -1.35 -5.67
CA SER A 293 -8.39 -1.40 -5.99
C SER A 293 -7.63 -2.08 -4.86
N SER A 294 -6.54 -2.74 -5.20
CA SER A 294 -5.60 -3.33 -4.26
C SER A 294 -4.20 -2.90 -4.65
N TYR A 295 -3.51 -2.17 -3.79
CA TYR A 295 -2.19 -1.59 -4.07
C TYR A 295 -2.14 -0.76 -5.38
N GLY A 296 -3.21 -0.01 -5.67
CA GLY A 296 -3.34 0.81 -6.88
C GLY A 296 -3.74 0.05 -8.15
N GLN A 297 -3.80 -1.27 -8.13
CA GLN A 297 -4.28 -2.10 -9.24
C GLN A 297 -5.80 -2.31 -9.13
N ASN A 298 -6.53 -2.15 -10.24
CA ASN A 298 -7.96 -2.47 -10.27
C ASN A 298 -8.19 -3.97 -10.07
N LEU A 299 -9.02 -4.34 -9.10
CA LEU A 299 -9.20 -5.73 -8.66
C LEU A 299 -9.81 -6.62 -9.76
N LEU A 300 -10.76 -6.10 -10.55
CA LEU A 300 -11.37 -6.85 -11.65
C LEU A 300 -10.36 -7.13 -12.76
N GLN A 301 -9.55 -6.12 -13.11
CA GLN A 301 -8.51 -6.28 -14.13
C GLN A 301 -7.46 -7.29 -13.70
N HIS A 302 -7.01 -7.19 -12.45
CA HIS A 302 -6.11 -8.17 -11.85
C HIS A 302 -6.66 -9.60 -11.89
N ALA A 303 -7.91 -9.79 -11.45
CA ALA A 303 -8.55 -11.10 -11.47
C ALA A 303 -8.68 -11.69 -12.91
N ARG A 304 -8.95 -10.85 -13.92
CA ARG A 304 -8.98 -11.25 -15.34
C ARG A 304 -7.59 -11.67 -15.86
N GLU A 305 -6.57 -10.92 -15.51
CA GLU A 305 -5.17 -11.22 -15.86
C GLU A 305 -4.72 -12.54 -15.23
N THR A 306 -4.90 -12.66 -13.91
CA THR A 306 -4.58 -13.89 -13.18
C THR A 306 -5.32 -15.10 -13.72
N ALA A 307 -6.61 -14.97 -14.02
CA ALA A 307 -7.39 -16.04 -14.63
C ALA A 307 -6.81 -16.54 -15.96
N ASN A 308 -6.41 -15.62 -16.84
CA ASN A 308 -5.81 -15.97 -18.12
C ASN A 308 -4.43 -16.59 -17.96
N LEU A 309 -3.58 -16.04 -17.08
CA LEU A 309 -2.26 -16.59 -16.76
C LEU A 309 -2.37 -18.00 -16.18
N CYS A 310 -3.32 -18.24 -15.26
CA CYS A 310 -3.59 -19.56 -14.71
C CYS A 310 -4.01 -20.58 -15.79
N ALA A 311 -4.81 -20.14 -16.76
CA ALA A 311 -5.21 -21.02 -17.86
C ALA A 311 -4.04 -21.40 -18.76
N VAL A 312 -3.17 -20.44 -19.08
CA VAL A 312 -1.96 -20.69 -19.89
C VAL A 312 -1.04 -21.63 -19.15
N MET A 313 -0.69 -21.31 -17.90
CA MET A 313 0.23 -22.11 -17.09
C MET A 313 -0.31 -23.53 -16.87
N ALA A 314 -1.60 -23.69 -16.59
CA ALA A 314 -2.20 -25.02 -16.46
C ALA A 314 -2.16 -25.81 -17.78
N SER A 315 -2.33 -25.14 -18.92
CA SER A 315 -2.21 -25.81 -20.23
C SER A 315 -0.79 -26.32 -20.48
N GLU A 316 0.21 -25.51 -20.19
CA GLU A 316 1.63 -25.90 -20.34
C GLU A 316 2.01 -27.07 -19.42
N LEU A 317 1.43 -27.14 -18.23
CA LEU A 317 1.63 -28.22 -17.26
C LEU A 317 0.75 -29.45 -17.50
N GLY A 318 -0.06 -29.48 -18.56
CA GLY A 318 -0.99 -30.58 -18.86
C GLY A 318 -2.16 -30.71 -17.87
N LEU A 319 -2.46 -29.64 -17.12
CA LEU A 319 -3.57 -29.58 -16.18
C LEU A 319 -4.83 -29.01 -16.83
N ASN A 320 -5.95 -28.99 -16.10
CA ASN A 320 -7.21 -28.47 -16.62
C ASN A 320 -7.25 -26.93 -16.63
N PRO A 321 -7.11 -26.27 -17.81
CA PRO A 321 -7.06 -24.80 -17.90
C PRO A 321 -8.37 -24.13 -17.49
N LYS A 322 -9.52 -24.79 -17.67
CA LYS A 322 -10.81 -24.23 -17.28
C LYS A 322 -10.98 -24.13 -15.76
N LYS A 323 -10.46 -25.13 -15.01
CA LYS A 323 -10.45 -25.09 -13.56
C LYS A 323 -9.47 -24.03 -13.04
N ALA A 324 -8.27 -23.97 -13.61
CA ALA A 324 -7.25 -22.98 -13.24
C ALA A 324 -7.73 -21.55 -13.51
N LYS A 325 -8.34 -21.31 -14.69
CA LYS A 325 -8.94 -20.02 -15.02
C LYS A 325 -10.01 -19.60 -14.01
N ARG A 326 -10.87 -20.55 -13.59
CA ARG A 326 -11.92 -20.30 -12.61
C ARG A 326 -11.36 -19.99 -11.24
N ALA A 327 -10.35 -20.73 -10.78
CA ALA A 327 -9.68 -20.46 -9.52
C ALA A 327 -8.96 -19.09 -9.53
N GLY A 328 -8.24 -18.77 -10.62
CA GLY A 328 -7.60 -17.46 -10.79
C GLY A 328 -8.59 -16.29 -10.85
N LEU A 329 -9.80 -16.48 -11.40
CA LEU A 329 -10.85 -15.43 -11.36
C LEU A 329 -11.39 -15.21 -9.95
N LEU A 330 -11.45 -16.23 -9.12
CA LEU A 330 -12.08 -16.20 -7.80
C LEU A 330 -11.08 -15.99 -6.65
N HIS A 331 -9.75 -16.03 -6.88
CA HIS A 331 -8.76 -16.04 -5.81
C HIS A 331 -8.93 -14.88 -4.82
N ASP A 332 -9.22 -13.72 -5.33
CA ASP A 332 -9.37 -12.47 -4.56
C ASP A 332 -10.84 -12.09 -4.23
N ILE A 333 -11.78 -13.01 -4.40
CA ILE A 333 -13.21 -12.75 -4.16
C ILE A 333 -13.48 -12.32 -2.70
N GLY A 334 -12.65 -12.75 -1.77
CA GLY A 334 -12.74 -12.38 -0.37
C GLY A 334 -12.41 -10.93 -0.05
N LYS A 335 -11.86 -10.16 -1.00
CA LYS A 335 -11.66 -8.72 -0.88
C LYS A 335 -12.92 -7.90 -1.17
N VAL A 336 -14.01 -8.55 -1.60
CA VAL A 336 -15.24 -7.87 -2.07
C VAL A 336 -16.30 -7.64 -1.01
N PRO A 337 -16.52 -8.48 0.01
CA PRO A 337 -17.54 -8.25 1.03
C PRO A 337 -17.40 -6.89 1.69
N ASP A 338 -18.54 -6.26 1.99
CA ASP A 338 -18.60 -4.94 2.64
C ASP A 338 -18.49 -5.07 4.17
N ASP A 339 -18.93 -6.19 4.72
CA ASP A 339 -18.74 -6.56 6.13
C ASP A 339 -17.38 -7.24 6.24
N GLU A 340 -16.41 -6.58 6.85
CA GLU A 340 -15.07 -7.12 7.07
C GLU A 340 -15.09 -8.11 8.24
N PRO A 341 -15.12 -9.40 7.99
CA PRO A 341 -14.80 -10.35 9.02
C PRO A 341 -13.30 -10.22 9.34
N GLU A 342 -12.94 -10.48 10.58
CA GLU A 342 -11.53 -10.52 11.07
C GLU A 342 -10.68 -11.63 10.40
N LEU A 343 -11.11 -12.12 9.24
CA LEU A 343 -10.47 -13.21 8.51
C LEU A 343 -9.65 -12.69 7.32
N PRO A 344 -8.49 -13.30 7.06
CA PRO A 344 -7.75 -13.07 5.83
C PRO A 344 -8.63 -13.28 4.60
N HIS A 345 -8.42 -12.47 3.55
CA HIS A 345 -9.24 -12.52 2.34
C HIS A 345 -9.21 -13.88 1.62
N ALA A 346 -8.10 -14.62 1.70
CA ALA A 346 -8.01 -15.95 1.10
C ALA A 346 -8.95 -16.94 1.81
N ILE A 347 -8.96 -16.93 3.14
CA ILE A 347 -9.87 -17.76 3.94
C ILE A 347 -11.33 -17.35 3.74
N LEU A 348 -11.59 -16.04 3.71
CA LEU A 348 -12.93 -15.54 3.43
C LEU A 348 -13.40 -15.92 2.03
N GLY A 349 -12.51 -15.78 1.03
CA GLY A 349 -12.77 -16.19 -0.35
C GLY A 349 -13.08 -17.69 -0.46
N MET A 350 -12.31 -18.53 0.24
CA MET A 350 -12.56 -19.97 0.31
C MET A 350 -13.96 -20.26 0.87
N LYS A 351 -14.32 -19.66 2.02
CA LYS A 351 -15.65 -19.85 2.63
C LYS A 351 -16.79 -19.38 1.73
N LEU A 352 -16.60 -18.30 0.99
CA LEU A 352 -17.58 -17.83 0.00
C LEU A 352 -17.72 -18.82 -1.16
N CYS A 353 -16.63 -19.35 -1.67
CA CYS A 353 -16.64 -20.38 -2.71
C CYS A 353 -17.36 -21.65 -2.23
N GLU A 354 -17.11 -22.10 -1.01
CA GLU A 354 -17.81 -23.25 -0.39
C GLU A 354 -19.31 -22.98 -0.21
N LYS A 355 -19.66 -21.80 0.32
CA LYS A 355 -21.06 -21.36 0.51
C LYS A 355 -21.83 -21.39 -0.80
N TYR A 356 -21.20 -21.01 -1.89
CA TYR A 356 -21.83 -20.99 -3.22
C TYR A 356 -21.53 -22.23 -4.07
N LYS A 357 -21.10 -23.31 -3.41
CA LYS A 357 -20.96 -24.67 -3.97
C LYS A 357 -19.96 -24.77 -5.12
N GLU A 358 -18.85 -24.06 -5.02
CA GLU A 358 -17.70 -24.28 -5.88
C GLU A 358 -17.04 -25.63 -5.57
N LYS A 359 -16.25 -26.13 -6.53
CA LYS A 359 -15.56 -27.41 -6.35
C LYS A 359 -14.47 -27.30 -5.29
N PRO A 360 -14.24 -28.36 -4.47
CA PRO A 360 -13.24 -28.32 -3.38
C PRO A 360 -11.83 -27.93 -3.84
N ASP A 361 -11.41 -28.38 -5.02
CA ASP A 361 -10.11 -28.03 -5.60
C ASP A 361 -9.98 -26.53 -5.91
N ILE A 362 -11.06 -25.86 -6.31
CA ILE A 362 -11.13 -24.42 -6.53
C ILE A 362 -11.14 -23.69 -5.18
N CYS A 363 -11.95 -24.15 -4.21
CA CYS A 363 -12.01 -23.57 -2.88
C CYS A 363 -10.63 -23.61 -2.19
N ASN A 364 -9.93 -24.77 -2.26
CA ASN A 364 -8.59 -24.91 -1.76
C ASN A 364 -7.61 -23.96 -2.45
N ALA A 365 -7.65 -23.85 -3.78
CA ALA A 365 -6.75 -22.92 -4.50
C ALA A 365 -6.99 -21.45 -4.11
N VAL A 366 -8.25 -21.07 -3.85
CA VAL A 366 -8.59 -19.74 -3.34
C VAL A 366 -8.09 -19.51 -1.92
N GLY A 367 -8.20 -20.51 -1.03
CA GLY A 367 -7.75 -20.40 0.36
C GLY A 367 -6.25 -20.47 0.55
N ALA A 368 -5.55 -21.19 -0.33
CA ALA A 368 -4.14 -21.51 -0.18
C ALA A 368 -3.18 -20.59 -0.95
N HIS A 369 -3.68 -19.62 -1.74
CA HIS A 369 -2.82 -18.81 -2.61
C HIS A 369 -1.85 -17.86 -1.85
N HIS A 370 -2.02 -17.70 -0.55
CA HIS A 370 -1.11 -16.99 0.36
C HIS A 370 -0.59 -17.86 1.52
N ASP A 371 -0.57 -19.18 1.31
CA ASP A 371 -0.08 -20.17 2.30
C ASP A 371 -0.88 -20.20 3.64
N GLU A 372 -2.08 -19.63 3.69
CA GLU A 372 -2.95 -19.63 4.87
C GLU A 372 -3.64 -20.98 5.12
N VAL A 373 -3.74 -21.80 4.08
CA VAL A 373 -4.26 -23.16 4.11
C VAL A 373 -3.32 -24.07 3.32
N GLU A 374 -3.20 -25.34 3.74
CA GLU A 374 -2.38 -26.32 3.04
C GLU A 374 -2.84 -26.52 1.59
N MET A 375 -1.90 -26.50 0.65
CA MET A 375 -2.13 -26.73 -0.77
C MET A 375 -2.41 -28.20 -1.05
N GLN A 376 -3.63 -28.54 -1.43
CA GLN A 376 -4.05 -29.92 -1.72
C GLN A 376 -3.90 -30.32 -3.19
N THR A 377 -3.81 -29.33 -4.08
CA THR A 377 -3.73 -29.56 -5.53
C THR A 377 -2.73 -28.60 -6.18
N LEU A 378 -2.26 -28.96 -7.37
CA LEU A 378 -1.38 -28.10 -8.17
C LEU A 378 -2.05 -26.80 -8.66
N LEU A 379 -3.37 -26.64 -8.46
CA LEU A 379 -4.06 -25.38 -8.78
C LEU A 379 -3.65 -24.25 -7.86
N ALA A 380 -3.42 -24.52 -6.56
CA ALA A 380 -3.05 -23.51 -5.58
C ALA A 380 -1.71 -22.83 -5.92
N PRO A 381 -0.59 -23.55 -6.14
CA PRO A 381 0.68 -22.92 -6.53
C PRO A 381 0.60 -22.20 -7.90
N ILE A 382 -0.23 -22.68 -8.84
CA ILE A 382 -0.46 -21.97 -10.10
C ILE A 382 -1.12 -20.63 -9.85
N VAL A 383 -2.14 -20.57 -9.00
CA VAL A 383 -2.83 -19.33 -8.66
C VAL A 383 -1.87 -18.37 -7.95
N GLN A 384 -1.11 -18.85 -6.96
CA GLN A 384 -0.11 -18.06 -6.23
C GLN A 384 0.92 -17.42 -7.16
N VAL A 385 1.50 -18.19 -8.08
CA VAL A 385 2.50 -17.67 -9.03
C VAL A 385 1.87 -16.67 -10.00
N CYS A 386 0.68 -16.97 -10.54
CA CYS A 386 0.00 -16.08 -11.48
C CYS A 386 -0.48 -14.78 -10.84
N ASP A 387 -0.91 -14.79 -9.57
CA ASP A 387 -1.18 -13.61 -8.77
C ASP A 387 0.08 -12.74 -8.64
N ALA A 388 1.20 -13.36 -8.23
CA ALA A 388 2.48 -12.66 -8.11
C ALA A 388 2.93 -12.04 -9.45
N ILE A 389 2.79 -12.74 -10.57
CA ILE A 389 3.12 -12.23 -11.91
C ILE A 389 2.24 -11.03 -12.27
N SER A 390 0.92 -11.13 -12.09
CA SER A 390 0.00 -10.03 -12.40
C SER A 390 0.26 -8.80 -11.54
N GLY A 391 0.59 -9.00 -10.24
CA GLY A 391 0.95 -7.92 -9.33
C GLY A 391 2.32 -7.29 -9.60
N ALA A 392 3.28 -8.06 -10.12
CA ALA A 392 4.66 -7.63 -10.34
C ALA A 392 4.89 -6.94 -11.68
N ARG A 393 3.96 -7.04 -12.63
CA ARG A 393 4.15 -6.39 -13.95
C ARG A 393 4.27 -4.86 -13.82
N PRO A 394 5.14 -4.21 -14.62
CA PRO A 394 5.29 -2.76 -14.61
C PRO A 394 3.96 -2.03 -14.82
N GLY A 395 3.66 -1.06 -13.96
CA GLY A 395 2.43 -0.28 -14.01
C GLY A 395 1.18 -0.97 -13.43
N ALA A 396 1.27 -2.20 -12.94
CA ALA A 396 0.14 -2.88 -12.29
C ALA A 396 -0.18 -2.27 -10.94
N ARG A 397 0.84 -2.05 -10.12
CA ARG A 397 0.74 -1.43 -8.80
C ARG A 397 1.46 -0.09 -8.81
N ARG A 398 1.03 0.86 -7.97
CA ARG A 398 1.78 2.10 -7.72
C ARG A 398 3.02 1.76 -6.93
N GLU A 399 4.08 1.41 -7.64
CA GLU A 399 5.36 1.09 -7.05
C GLU A 399 6.17 2.35 -6.82
N ILE A 400 6.77 2.48 -5.64
CA ILE A 400 7.75 3.52 -5.36
C ILE A 400 8.97 3.24 -6.24
N VAL A 401 9.46 4.23 -6.97
CA VAL A 401 10.59 4.11 -7.93
C VAL A 401 11.80 3.40 -7.32
N GLU A 402 12.06 3.63 -6.04
CA GLU A 402 13.16 2.99 -5.29
C GLU A 402 13.00 1.47 -5.17
N ALA A 403 11.76 1.00 -4.93
CA ALA A 403 11.46 -0.44 -4.85
C ALA A 403 11.59 -1.11 -6.22
N TYR A 404 11.19 -0.40 -7.28
CA TYR A 404 11.37 -0.85 -8.66
C TYR A 404 12.85 -0.99 -9.04
N ILE A 405 13.67 0.02 -8.75
CA ILE A 405 15.13 -0.01 -9.01
C ILE A 405 15.80 -1.13 -8.20
N LYS A 406 15.41 -1.30 -6.94
CA LYS A 406 15.94 -2.41 -6.11
C LYS A 406 15.64 -3.76 -6.73
N ARG A 407 14.42 -3.99 -7.20
CA ARG A 407 14.02 -5.24 -7.85
C ARG A 407 14.81 -5.51 -9.14
N LEU A 408 15.06 -4.48 -9.95
CA LEU A 408 15.92 -4.60 -11.13
C LEU A 408 17.32 -5.06 -10.74
N ASN A 409 17.92 -4.43 -9.73
CA ASN A 409 19.23 -4.79 -9.22
C ASN A 409 19.27 -6.22 -8.65
N ASP A 410 18.23 -6.63 -7.90
CA ASP A 410 18.14 -7.98 -7.34
C ASP A 410 18.05 -9.05 -8.45
N LEU A 411 17.32 -8.78 -9.53
CA LEU A 411 17.24 -9.64 -10.72
C LEU A 411 18.58 -9.74 -11.46
N GLU A 412 19.30 -8.63 -11.63
CA GLU A 412 20.63 -8.62 -12.22
C GLU A 412 21.62 -9.44 -11.37
N GLN A 413 21.59 -9.27 -10.06
CA GLN A 413 22.42 -10.01 -9.11
C GLN A 413 22.12 -11.52 -9.15
N LEU A 414 20.83 -11.88 -9.19
CA LEU A 414 20.42 -13.28 -9.29
C LEU A 414 20.95 -13.91 -10.57
N ALA A 415 20.83 -13.25 -11.72
CA ALA A 415 21.34 -13.77 -12.98
C ALA A 415 22.87 -13.86 -13.00
N LEU A 416 23.58 -12.90 -12.41
CA LEU A 416 25.04 -12.92 -12.25
C LEU A 416 25.55 -14.06 -11.35
N SER A 417 24.69 -14.60 -10.47
CA SER A 417 25.05 -15.73 -9.61
C SER A 417 25.21 -17.07 -10.36
N TYR A 418 24.72 -17.16 -11.59
CA TYR A 418 24.83 -18.38 -12.40
C TYR A 418 26.14 -18.45 -13.14
N PRO A 419 26.82 -19.66 -13.14
CA PRO A 419 28.09 -19.83 -13.82
C PRO A 419 27.97 -19.60 -15.33
N GLY A 420 28.89 -18.82 -15.89
CA GLY A 420 28.91 -18.49 -17.31
C GLY A 420 28.25 -17.17 -17.68
N VAL A 421 27.55 -16.50 -16.75
CA VAL A 421 26.98 -15.17 -16.97
C VAL A 421 28.04 -14.12 -16.61
N VAL A 422 28.43 -13.29 -17.59
CA VAL A 422 29.47 -12.25 -17.42
C VAL A 422 28.84 -10.89 -17.12
N LYS A 423 27.68 -10.59 -17.73
CA LYS A 423 26.98 -9.33 -17.56
C LYS A 423 25.50 -9.50 -17.83
N THR A 424 24.67 -8.80 -17.05
CA THR A 424 23.21 -8.80 -17.19
C THR A 424 22.67 -7.39 -17.13
N TYR A 425 21.56 -7.17 -17.79
CA TYR A 425 20.79 -5.93 -17.72
C TYR A 425 19.32 -6.27 -17.61
N ALA A 426 18.68 -5.82 -16.55
CA ALA A 426 17.24 -5.87 -16.42
C ALA A 426 16.63 -4.64 -17.10
N ILE A 427 15.93 -4.82 -18.21
CA ILE A 427 15.26 -3.75 -18.97
C ILE A 427 13.90 -3.44 -18.37
N GLN A 428 13.20 -4.48 -17.91
CA GLN A 428 11.94 -4.40 -17.17
C GLN A 428 11.94 -5.46 -16.08
N ALA A 429 11.17 -5.25 -15.01
CA ALA A 429 11.15 -6.15 -13.84
C ALA A 429 10.88 -7.64 -14.15
N LEU A 430 10.51 -8.00 -15.36
CA LEU A 430 10.22 -9.37 -15.84
C LEU A 430 10.97 -9.73 -17.12
N SER A 431 11.87 -8.89 -17.61
CA SER A 431 12.63 -9.14 -18.84
C SER A 431 14.12 -8.98 -18.59
N LEU A 432 14.86 -10.06 -18.75
CA LEU A 432 16.32 -10.10 -18.67
C LEU A 432 16.87 -10.29 -20.08
N ILE A 433 17.75 -9.38 -20.51
CA ILE A 433 18.65 -9.62 -21.63
C ILE A 433 20.02 -9.94 -21.05
N HIS A 434 20.53 -11.12 -21.35
CA HIS A 434 21.91 -11.53 -21.04
C HIS A 434 22.74 -11.40 -22.32
N ILE A 435 23.89 -10.78 -22.20
CA ILE A 435 24.90 -10.64 -23.24
C ILE A 435 26.15 -11.40 -22.79
#